data_bccc7ab13f5421c73476f13be21be96c
#
_entry.id   bccc7ab13f5421c73476f13be21be96c
#
_cell.length_a   1.000
_cell.length_b   1.000
_cell.length_c   1.000
_cell.angle_alpha   90.00
_cell.angle_beta   90.00
_cell.angle_gamma   90.00
#
_symmetry.space_group_name_H-M   'P 1'
#
loop_
_entity.id
_entity.type
_entity.pdbx_description
1 polymer ?
#
loop_
_entity_poly.entity_id
_entity_poly.type
_entity_poly.pdbx_seq_one_letter_code
_entity_poly.pdbx_strand_id
1 'polypeptide(L)'
;MRKKDKEETPAKPVDTHTAFERVQLARHSDRPYTLDLIERLFEDFVELHGDKRFADDPAIVCGLARFHGLPIVVVGHQKGRDTKQRSYRNFGMPKPEGYRKALRVMKLGEKFGRPIFTFIDTPGAYPGIDAEERGQAEAIAYNLREMAKIKVPIIVTVIGEGGSGGALAIGVGDQVLMLENAIYSVISPEGCAAILWKDSAKADRAAEGLRLTAQHLFEEGIIDKIIPEPEGGAHNDYDQTARYLDSALTERLAEAVSCSQDDRLSRRYSKLRHFGRWGSAHSETSS
;
A
#
# COMPACT_ATOMS: atom_id res chain seq x y z
N MET A 1 41.71 -22.24 24.40
CA MET A 1 40.62 -22.37 23.42
C MET A 1 39.35 -21.91 24.10
N ARG A 2 38.89 -20.68 23.83
CA ARG A 2 37.61 -20.18 24.34
C ARG A 2 36.50 -20.54 23.31
N LYS A 3 35.51 -21.31 23.77
CA LYS A 3 34.28 -21.55 23.01
C LYS A 3 33.58 -20.21 22.79
N LYS A 4 33.32 -19.86 21.52
CA LYS A 4 32.41 -18.77 21.16
C LYS A 4 30.99 -19.28 21.42
N ASP A 5 30.35 -18.69 22.40
CA ASP A 5 28.91 -18.86 22.61
C ASP A 5 28.20 -18.26 21.36
N LYS A 6 27.44 -19.11 20.69
CA LYS A 6 26.54 -18.68 19.64
C LYS A 6 25.37 -17.96 20.34
N GLU A 7 25.23 -16.65 20.15
CA GLU A 7 23.98 -15.95 20.47
C GLU A 7 22.87 -16.60 19.67
N GLU A 8 22.00 -17.32 20.34
CA GLU A 8 20.73 -17.79 19.79
C GLU A 8 19.85 -16.55 19.56
N THR A 9 19.57 -16.25 18.31
CA THR A 9 18.55 -15.27 17.91
C THR A 9 17.23 -15.76 18.51
N PRO A 10 16.52 -14.96 19.33
CA PRO A 10 15.24 -15.38 19.88
C PRO A 10 14.28 -15.75 18.77
N ALA A 11 13.68 -16.93 18.86
CA ALA A 11 12.67 -17.40 17.93
C ALA A 11 11.54 -16.38 17.89
N LYS A 12 11.18 -15.90 16.68
CA LYS A 12 10.01 -15.04 16.50
C LYS A 12 8.78 -15.72 17.13
N PRO A 13 7.95 -15.02 17.88
CA PRO A 13 6.70 -15.59 18.34
C PRO A 13 5.93 -16.13 17.13
N VAL A 14 5.38 -17.34 17.29
CA VAL A 14 4.55 -17.98 16.26
C VAL A 14 3.39 -17.02 15.97
N ASP A 15 3.25 -16.64 14.72
CA ASP A 15 2.13 -15.80 14.26
C ASP A 15 0.81 -16.53 14.55
N THR A 16 0.01 -15.97 15.45
CA THR A 16 -1.21 -16.60 15.95
C THR A 16 -2.48 -16.07 15.30
N HIS A 17 -2.41 -15.00 14.49
CA HIS A 17 -3.58 -14.40 13.87
C HIS A 17 -4.00 -15.13 12.60
N THR A 18 -5.30 -15.46 12.50
CA THR A 18 -5.94 -15.91 11.28
C THR A 18 -5.97 -14.81 10.23
N ALA A 19 -6.18 -15.15 8.94
CA ALA A 19 -6.31 -14.17 7.89
C ALA A 19 -7.48 -13.19 8.15
N PHE A 20 -8.57 -13.66 8.75
CA PHE A 20 -9.72 -12.79 9.05
C PHE A 20 -9.46 -11.86 10.24
N GLU A 21 -8.75 -12.30 11.27
CA GLU A 21 -8.30 -11.40 12.36
C GLU A 21 -7.40 -10.29 11.82
N ARG A 22 -6.51 -10.57 10.86
CA ARG A 22 -5.73 -9.55 10.19
C ARG A 22 -6.60 -8.57 9.38
N VAL A 23 -7.67 -9.04 8.74
CA VAL A 23 -8.67 -8.15 8.10
C VAL A 23 -9.27 -7.20 9.12
N GLN A 24 -9.61 -7.68 10.32
CA GLN A 24 -10.15 -6.84 11.38
C GLN A 24 -9.13 -5.81 11.90
N LEU A 25 -7.87 -6.22 12.08
CA LEU A 25 -6.78 -5.33 12.47
C LEU A 25 -6.48 -4.27 11.40
N ALA A 26 -6.48 -4.64 10.11
CA ALA A 26 -6.32 -3.70 9.01
C ALA A 26 -7.41 -2.62 8.96
N ARG A 27 -8.62 -2.95 9.41
CA ARG A 27 -9.80 -2.09 9.48
C ARG A 27 -9.98 -1.36 10.81
N HIS A 28 -9.10 -1.59 11.78
CA HIS A 28 -9.27 -1.01 13.11
C HIS A 28 -9.39 0.52 13.02
N SER A 29 -10.41 1.09 13.71
CA SER A 29 -10.74 2.52 13.61
C SER A 29 -9.60 3.44 14.07
N ASP A 30 -8.79 2.96 14.99
CA ASP A 30 -7.66 3.69 15.56
C ASP A 30 -6.33 3.31 14.91
N ARG A 31 -6.34 2.60 13.78
CA ARG A 31 -5.13 2.37 13.01
C ARG A 31 -4.58 3.69 12.45
N PRO A 32 -3.24 3.93 12.44
CA PRO A 32 -2.69 5.16 11.90
C PRO A 32 -3.02 5.29 10.40
N TYR A 33 -3.54 6.46 10.01
CA TYR A 33 -3.81 6.82 8.63
C TYR A 33 -2.64 7.63 8.04
N THR A 34 -2.72 7.97 6.77
CA THR A 34 -1.66 8.69 6.07
C THR A 34 -1.25 9.99 6.76
N LEU A 35 -2.18 10.82 7.24
CA LEU A 35 -1.84 12.06 7.94
C LEU A 35 -1.12 11.81 9.26
N ASP A 36 -1.53 10.78 10.02
CA ASP A 36 -0.86 10.43 11.28
C ASP A 36 0.60 10.01 11.06
N LEU A 37 0.87 9.36 9.92
CA LEU A 37 2.22 8.96 9.52
C LEU A 37 3.01 10.12 8.95
N ILE A 38 2.36 11.03 8.21
CA ILE A 38 3.03 12.24 7.68
C ILE A 38 3.58 13.08 8.82
N GLU A 39 2.80 13.31 9.87
CA GLU A 39 3.22 14.09 11.04
C GLU A 39 4.44 13.51 11.77
N ARG A 40 4.66 12.18 11.67
CA ARG A 40 5.75 11.47 12.37
C ARG A 40 6.98 11.20 11.53
N LEU A 41 6.80 11.06 10.22
CA LEU A 41 7.85 10.61 9.30
C LEU A 41 8.47 11.75 8.50
N PHE A 42 7.71 12.84 8.28
CA PHE A 42 8.11 13.85 7.31
C PHE A 42 8.13 15.25 7.91
N GLU A 43 9.04 16.06 7.38
CA GLU A 43 9.20 17.47 7.71
C GLU A 43 8.61 18.34 6.58
N ASP A 44 8.21 19.57 6.91
CA ASP A 44 7.79 20.60 5.94
C ASP A 44 6.70 20.12 4.96
N PHE A 45 5.73 19.33 5.41
CA PHE A 45 4.66 18.84 4.53
C PHE A 45 3.77 19.99 4.07
N VAL A 46 3.65 20.12 2.75
CA VAL A 46 2.75 21.08 2.08
C VAL A 46 1.77 20.30 1.21
N GLU A 47 0.50 20.25 1.64
CA GLU A 47 -0.55 19.55 0.91
C GLU A 47 -0.89 20.27 -0.39
N LEU A 48 -1.08 19.50 -1.47
CA LEU A 48 -1.49 19.98 -2.79
C LEU A 48 -2.88 19.47 -3.15
N HIS A 49 -3.76 20.40 -3.49
CA HIS A 49 -5.17 20.15 -3.72
C HIS A 49 -5.58 20.22 -5.20
N GLY A 50 -6.67 19.52 -5.54
CA GLY A 50 -7.36 19.58 -6.82
C GLY A 50 -6.66 18.86 -7.97
N ASP A 51 -7.46 18.30 -8.88
CA ASP A 51 -7.00 17.59 -10.07
C ASP A 51 -6.72 18.49 -11.29
N LYS A 52 -7.02 19.79 -11.17
CA LYS A 52 -6.96 20.81 -12.25
C LYS A 52 -7.89 20.52 -13.43
N ARG A 53 -8.92 19.69 -13.24
CA ARG A 53 -9.94 19.37 -14.24
C ARG A 53 -11.35 19.57 -13.73
N PHE A 54 -11.65 19.04 -12.52
CA PHE A 54 -12.99 19.06 -11.96
C PHE A 54 -13.02 19.57 -10.51
N ALA A 55 -12.37 18.85 -9.56
CA ALA A 55 -12.46 19.14 -8.14
C ALA A 55 -11.25 18.64 -7.35
N ASP A 56 -11.31 18.82 -6.04
CA ASP A 56 -10.47 18.11 -5.10
C ASP A 56 -11.20 16.87 -4.57
N ASP A 57 -10.42 15.85 -4.15
CA ASP A 57 -10.94 14.70 -3.44
C ASP A 57 -10.14 14.47 -2.14
N PRO A 58 -10.79 14.66 -0.98
CA PRO A 58 -10.12 14.52 0.32
C PRO A 58 -9.82 13.06 0.71
N ALA A 59 -10.28 12.06 -0.04
CA ALA A 59 -9.91 10.66 0.18
C ALA A 59 -8.45 10.38 -0.24
N ILE A 60 -7.83 11.27 -1.02
CA ILE A 60 -6.38 11.26 -1.30
C ILE A 60 -5.75 12.51 -0.68
N VAL A 61 -4.73 12.31 0.14
CA VAL A 61 -3.81 13.35 0.60
C VAL A 61 -2.53 13.23 -0.21
N CYS A 62 -2.04 14.33 -0.75
CA CYS A 62 -0.76 14.34 -1.44
C CYS A 62 -0.08 15.71 -1.36
N GLY A 63 1.24 15.71 -1.40
CA GLY A 63 1.99 16.95 -1.27
C GLY A 63 3.50 16.76 -1.38
N LEU A 64 4.19 17.85 -1.09
CA LEU A 64 5.65 17.92 -1.00
C LEU A 64 6.05 17.84 0.47
N ALA A 65 7.15 17.18 0.76
CA ALA A 65 7.69 17.06 2.12
C ALA A 65 9.20 16.87 2.08
N ARG A 66 9.80 16.70 3.26
CA ARG A 66 11.17 16.22 3.42
C ARG A 66 11.18 14.92 4.20
N PHE A 67 12.05 14.02 3.83
CA PHE A 67 12.36 12.80 4.55
C PHE A 67 13.87 12.76 4.82
N HIS A 68 14.26 12.91 6.09
CA HIS A 68 15.67 13.08 6.49
C HIS A 68 16.37 14.17 5.67
N GLY A 69 15.72 15.33 5.53
CA GLY A 69 16.23 16.47 4.75
C GLY A 69 16.13 16.32 3.23
N LEU A 70 15.85 15.12 2.69
CA LEU A 70 15.67 14.88 1.26
C LEU A 70 14.28 15.33 0.82
N PRO A 71 14.14 16.25 -0.15
CA PRO A 71 12.82 16.60 -0.69
C PRO A 71 12.19 15.43 -1.44
N ILE A 72 10.94 15.14 -1.09
CA ILE A 72 10.16 14.00 -1.59
C ILE A 72 8.74 14.41 -1.94
N VAL A 73 8.01 13.50 -2.57
CA VAL A 73 6.55 13.56 -2.76
C VAL A 73 5.89 12.48 -1.91
N VAL A 74 4.80 12.84 -1.24
CA VAL A 74 3.94 11.90 -0.51
C VAL A 74 2.56 11.87 -1.17
N VAL A 75 2.00 10.68 -1.31
CA VAL A 75 0.63 10.42 -1.78
C VAL A 75 0.04 9.33 -0.92
N GLY A 76 -1.18 9.49 -0.41
CA GLY A 76 -1.77 8.42 0.38
C GLY A 76 -3.29 8.50 0.48
N HIS A 77 -3.91 7.36 0.73
CA HIS A 77 -5.32 7.31 1.07
C HIS A 77 -5.56 7.84 2.48
N GLN A 78 -6.65 8.52 2.68
CA GLN A 78 -7.04 9.05 3.97
C GLN A 78 -8.47 8.66 4.30
N LYS A 79 -8.62 7.95 5.40
CA LYS A 79 -9.91 7.65 6.03
C LYS A 79 -10.24 8.72 7.10
N GLY A 80 -11.47 8.71 7.58
CA GLY A 80 -11.90 9.54 8.71
C GLY A 80 -12.14 8.70 9.96
N ARG A 81 -12.00 9.29 11.14
CA ARG A 81 -12.20 8.61 12.42
C ARG A 81 -13.67 8.65 12.88
N ASP A 82 -14.31 9.79 12.75
CA ASP A 82 -15.73 9.99 13.07
C ASP A 82 -16.61 9.98 11.81
N THR A 83 -17.92 9.95 12.00
CA THR A 83 -18.90 9.89 10.89
C THR A 83 -18.76 11.06 9.92
N LYS A 84 -18.51 12.29 10.44
CA LYS A 84 -18.35 13.50 9.62
C LYS A 84 -17.08 13.41 8.78
N GLN A 85 -15.97 13.03 9.36
CA GLN A 85 -14.71 12.85 8.64
C GLN A 85 -14.79 11.69 7.65
N ARG A 86 -15.41 10.56 8.02
CA ARG A 86 -15.61 9.43 7.10
C ARG A 86 -16.42 9.86 5.87
N SER A 87 -17.53 10.57 6.05
CA SER A 87 -18.32 11.10 4.94
C SER A 87 -17.52 12.07 4.10
N TYR A 88 -16.79 13.02 4.71
CA TYR A 88 -15.94 13.98 4.00
C TYR A 88 -14.84 13.29 3.18
N ARG A 89 -14.24 12.20 3.68
CA ARG A 89 -13.18 11.42 3.02
C ARG A 89 -13.74 10.29 2.15
N ASN A 90 -15.01 10.31 1.77
CA ASN A 90 -15.68 9.27 0.97
C ASN A 90 -15.42 7.84 1.54
N PHE A 91 -15.35 7.70 2.85
CA PHE A 91 -15.00 6.44 3.55
C PHE A 91 -13.65 5.85 3.15
N GLY A 92 -12.71 6.68 2.72
CA GLY A 92 -11.41 6.26 2.20
C GLY A 92 -11.46 5.71 0.76
N MET A 93 -12.57 5.93 0.05
CA MET A 93 -12.75 5.50 -1.34
C MET A 93 -12.58 6.70 -2.30
N PRO A 94 -11.46 6.79 -3.01
CA PRO A 94 -11.23 7.92 -3.90
C PRO A 94 -12.14 7.92 -5.13
N LYS A 95 -12.52 9.13 -5.54
CA LYS A 95 -13.18 9.46 -6.81
C LYS A 95 -12.12 9.72 -7.89
N PRO A 96 -12.52 9.86 -9.19
CA PRO A 96 -11.57 10.07 -10.28
C PRO A 96 -10.62 11.26 -10.07
N GLU A 97 -11.14 12.35 -9.50
CA GLU A 97 -10.35 13.55 -9.21
C GLU A 97 -9.23 13.29 -8.16
N GLY A 98 -9.42 12.36 -7.23
CA GLY A 98 -8.39 11.94 -6.28
C GLY A 98 -7.23 11.25 -6.99
N TYR A 99 -7.51 10.31 -7.88
CA TYR A 99 -6.50 9.61 -8.66
C TYR A 99 -5.76 10.55 -9.63
N ARG A 100 -6.49 11.46 -10.30
CA ARG A 100 -5.88 12.47 -11.18
C ARG A 100 -5.00 13.44 -10.40
N LYS A 101 -5.44 13.87 -9.20
CA LYS A 101 -4.64 14.68 -8.28
C LYS A 101 -3.35 13.95 -7.88
N ALA A 102 -3.45 12.69 -7.47
CA ALA A 102 -2.31 11.85 -7.11
C ALA A 102 -1.26 11.82 -8.24
N LEU A 103 -1.69 11.46 -9.45
CA LEU A 103 -0.77 11.40 -10.59
C LEU A 103 -0.16 12.76 -10.92
N ARG A 104 -0.93 13.85 -10.86
CA ARG A 104 -0.42 15.20 -11.09
C ARG A 104 0.72 15.53 -10.13
N VAL A 105 0.58 15.18 -8.85
CA VAL A 105 1.61 15.43 -7.84
C VAL A 105 2.81 14.49 -8.02
N MET A 106 2.59 13.22 -8.38
CA MET A 106 3.68 12.30 -8.75
C MET A 106 4.48 12.81 -9.96
N LYS A 107 3.80 13.32 -10.99
CA LYS A 107 4.47 13.93 -12.17
C LYS A 107 5.26 15.20 -11.81
N LEU A 108 4.80 15.96 -10.83
CA LEU A 108 5.56 17.08 -10.28
C LEU A 108 6.84 16.57 -9.62
N GLY A 109 6.77 15.51 -8.82
CA GLY A 109 7.92 14.83 -8.25
C GLY A 109 8.91 14.37 -9.31
N GLU A 110 8.43 13.68 -10.34
CA GLU A 110 9.26 13.25 -11.49
C GLU A 110 9.99 14.43 -12.14
N LYS A 111 9.28 15.53 -12.43
CA LYS A 111 9.86 16.74 -13.05
C LYS A 111 11.03 17.31 -12.25
N PHE A 112 10.98 17.25 -10.94
CA PHE A 112 12.01 17.80 -10.04
C PHE A 112 12.95 16.74 -9.45
N GLY A 113 12.92 15.51 -9.97
CA GLY A 113 13.80 14.43 -9.52
C GLY A 113 13.54 14.01 -8.06
N ARG A 114 12.29 14.12 -7.56
CA ARG A 114 11.94 13.81 -6.17
C ARG A 114 11.41 12.38 -6.05
N PRO A 115 11.94 11.56 -5.14
CA PRO A 115 11.34 10.26 -4.83
C PRO A 115 9.89 10.40 -4.38
N ILE A 116 9.11 9.35 -4.62
CA ILE A 116 7.68 9.30 -4.31
C ILE A 116 7.45 8.21 -3.26
N PHE A 117 6.77 8.56 -2.17
CA PHE A 117 6.22 7.60 -1.22
C PHE A 117 4.71 7.53 -1.38
N THR A 118 4.16 6.32 -1.49
CA THR A 118 2.70 6.14 -1.51
C THR A 118 2.25 5.29 -0.34
N PHE A 119 1.12 5.67 0.29
CA PHE A 119 0.50 4.96 1.41
C PHE A 119 -0.89 4.48 1.02
N ILE A 120 -1.09 3.17 1.04
CA ILE A 120 -2.34 2.53 0.63
C ILE A 120 -3.17 2.18 1.87
N ASP A 121 -4.38 2.75 1.96
CA ASP A 121 -5.38 2.39 2.95
C ASP A 121 -6.79 2.71 2.44
N THR A 122 -7.33 1.84 1.60
CA THR A 122 -8.65 2.00 0.98
C THR A 122 -9.38 0.67 0.86
N PRO A 123 -10.69 0.61 1.10
CA PRO A 123 -11.50 -0.57 0.78
C PRO A 123 -11.71 -0.73 -0.75
N GLY A 124 -11.43 0.31 -1.54
CA GLY A 124 -11.60 0.31 -3.00
C GLY A 124 -11.82 1.70 -3.57
N ALA A 125 -12.05 1.77 -4.87
CA ALA A 125 -12.49 3.00 -5.55
C ALA A 125 -13.95 3.31 -5.21
N TYR A 126 -14.33 4.60 -5.21
CA TYR A 126 -15.70 5.02 -4.93
C TYR A 126 -16.68 4.48 -6.00
N PRO A 127 -17.74 3.72 -5.58
CA PRO A 127 -18.59 2.98 -6.52
C PRO A 127 -19.83 3.79 -7.02
N GLY A 128 -19.87 5.10 -6.81
CA GLY A 128 -21.01 5.93 -7.15
C GLY A 128 -21.09 6.26 -8.64
N ILE A 129 -22.33 6.44 -9.15
CA ILE A 129 -22.60 6.81 -10.55
C ILE A 129 -21.87 8.10 -10.92
N ASP A 130 -21.82 9.06 -10.03
CA ASP A 130 -21.10 10.32 -10.21
C ASP A 130 -19.59 10.15 -10.45
N ALA A 131 -18.98 9.11 -9.89
CA ALA A 131 -17.59 8.77 -10.16
C ALA A 131 -17.43 8.06 -11.52
N GLU A 132 -18.34 7.15 -11.86
CA GLU A 132 -18.33 6.49 -13.17
C GLU A 132 -18.48 7.50 -14.32
N GLU A 133 -19.42 8.45 -14.22
CA GLU A 133 -19.64 9.52 -15.20
C GLU A 133 -18.40 10.40 -15.40
N ARG A 134 -17.55 10.56 -14.37
CA ARG A 134 -16.30 11.33 -14.45
C ARG A 134 -15.06 10.49 -14.75
N GLY A 135 -15.25 9.22 -15.16
CA GLY A 135 -14.20 8.35 -15.65
C GLY A 135 -13.39 7.67 -14.56
N GLN A 136 -14.05 7.00 -13.59
CA GLN A 136 -13.38 6.26 -12.51
C GLN A 136 -12.39 5.22 -13.03
N ALA A 137 -12.84 4.34 -13.93
CA ALA A 137 -12.00 3.29 -14.50
C ALA A 137 -10.84 3.87 -15.33
N GLU A 138 -11.09 4.94 -16.09
CA GLU A 138 -10.06 5.64 -16.89
C GLU A 138 -8.99 6.25 -15.99
N ALA A 139 -9.38 6.94 -14.92
CA ALA A 139 -8.43 7.57 -14.00
C ALA A 139 -7.50 6.53 -13.33
N ILE A 140 -8.04 5.37 -12.92
CA ILE A 140 -7.27 4.26 -12.36
C ILE A 140 -6.31 3.69 -13.42
N ALA A 141 -6.82 3.32 -14.58
CA ALA A 141 -6.02 2.71 -15.65
C ALA A 141 -4.91 3.65 -16.15
N TYR A 142 -5.20 4.94 -16.23
CA TYR A 142 -4.23 5.96 -16.61
C TYR A 142 -3.10 6.06 -15.57
N ASN A 143 -3.43 6.04 -14.28
CA ASN A 143 -2.43 6.04 -13.21
C ASN A 143 -1.51 4.82 -13.29
N LEU A 144 -2.07 3.61 -13.46
CA LEU A 144 -1.28 2.38 -13.63
C LEU A 144 -0.25 2.52 -14.76
N ARG A 145 -0.70 2.98 -15.93
CA ARG A 145 0.15 3.17 -17.11
C ARG A 145 1.25 4.20 -16.87
N GLU A 146 0.91 5.33 -16.26
CA GLU A 146 1.85 6.42 -16.06
C GLU A 146 2.84 6.15 -14.92
N MET A 147 2.40 5.55 -13.82
CA MET A 147 3.28 5.16 -12.71
C MET A 147 4.34 4.16 -13.15
N ALA A 148 3.98 3.22 -14.03
CA ALA A 148 4.95 2.27 -14.61
C ALA A 148 6.12 2.97 -15.34
N LYS A 149 5.92 4.21 -15.82
CA LYS A 149 6.89 5.00 -16.60
C LYS A 149 7.63 6.05 -15.79
N ILE A 150 7.17 6.38 -14.57
CA ILE A 150 7.81 7.40 -13.74
C ILE A 150 9.28 7.06 -13.48
N LYS A 151 10.14 8.02 -13.73
CA LYS A 151 11.60 7.84 -13.73
C LYS A 151 12.26 7.95 -12.36
N VAL A 152 11.59 8.56 -11.39
CA VAL A 152 12.08 8.67 -10.01
C VAL A 152 11.71 7.43 -9.19
N PRO A 153 12.39 7.15 -8.07
CA PRO A 153 12.02 6.09 -7.16
C PRO A 153 10.57 6.22 -6.67
N ILE A 154 9.83 5.10 -6.68
CA ILE A 154 8.50 5.00 -6.09
C ILE A 154 8.51 3.87 -5.06
N ILE A 155 8.26 4.21 -3.80
CA ILE A 155 8.14 3.25 -2.71
C ILE A 155 6.69 3.25 -2.25
N VAL A 156 6.05 2.10 -2.41
CA VAL A 156 4.65 1.88 -2.03
C VAL A 156 4.61 1.20 -0.67
N THR A 157 3.72 1.63 0.20
CA THR A 157 3.48 0.96 1.49
C THR A 157 1.99 0.74 1.71
N VAL A 158 1.58 -0.52 1.90
CA VAL A 158 0.22 -0.86 2.32
C VAL A 158 0.16 -0.75 3.85
N ILE A 159 -0.59 0.24 4.35
CA ILE A 159 -0.66 0.55 5.78
C ILE A 159 -1.92 0.04 6.48
N GLY A 160 -2.93 -0.36 5.71
CA GLY A 160 -4.20 -0.89 6.21
C GLY A 160 -4.86 -1.78 5.15
N GLU A 161 -5.96 -1.36 4.57
CA GLU A 161 -6.62 -2.09 3.49
C GLU A 161 -6.06 -1.68 2.12
N GLY A 162 -5.64 -2.67 1.33
CA GLY A 162 -5.30 -2.49 -0.08
C GLY A 162 -6.40 -3.06 -0.97
N GLY A 163 -7.51 -2.32 -1.15
CA GLY A 163 -8.69 -2.79 -1.87
C GLY A 163 -8.64 -2.53 -3.38
N SER A 164 -8.60 -3.60 -4.18
CA SER A 164 -8.89 -3.63 -5.62
C SER A 164 -8.18 -2.52 -6.44
N GLY A 165 -8.86 -2.02 -7.49
CA GLY A 165 -8.36 -0.96 -8.36
C GLY A 165 -8.05 0.36 -7.64
N GLY A 166 -8.76 0.64 -6.53
CA GLY A 166 -8.49 1.80 -5.69
C GLY A 166 -7.07 1.81 -5.13
N ALA A 167 -6.64 0.68 -4.61
CA ALA A 167 -5.28 0.50 -4.13
C ALA A 167 -4.26 0.50 -5.27
N LEU A 168 -4.55 -0.19 -6.36
CA LEU A 168 -3.65 -0.28 -7.52
C LEU A 168 -3.35 1.08 -8.14
N ALA A 169 -4.31 2.00 -8.14
CA ALA A 169 -4.19 3.32 -8.77
C ALA A 169 -3.04 4.17 -8.20
N ILE A 170 -2.52 3.85 -7.01
CA ILE A 170 -1.31 4.43 -6.43
C ILE A 170 -0.30 3.35 -5.97
N GLY A 171 -0.49 2.10 -6.42
CA GLY A 171 0.21 0.91 -5.95
C GLY A 171 1.34 0.42 -6.86
N VAL A 172 1.61 1.07 -7.98
CA VAL A 172 2.69 0.67 -8.90
C VAL A 172 4.00 1.35 -8.51
N GLY A 173 4.99 0.57 -8.08
CA GLY A 173 6.26 1.11 -7.62
C GLY A 173 7.46 0.18 -7.83
N ASP A 174 8.63 0.68 -7.47
CA ASP A 174 9.87 -0.08 -7.48
C ASP A 174 9.92 -1.09 -6.34
N GLN A 175 9.44 -0.63 -5.17
CA GLN A 175 9.36 -1.41 -3.94
C GLN A 175 7.94 -1.34 -3.40
N VAL A 176 7.40 -2.47 -2.95
CA VAL A 176 6.10 -2.57 -2.30
C VAL A 176 6.30 -3.16 -0.91
N LEU A 177 6.08 -2.34 0.10
CA LEU A 177 6.15 -2.70 1.50
C LEU A 177 4.74 -2.87 2.05
N MET A 178 4.60 -3.62 3.12
CA MET A 178 3.31 -3.83 3.76
C MET A 178 3.47 -3.98 5.27
N LEU A 179 2.64 -3.29 6.04
CA LEU A 179 2.55 -3.51 7.47
C LEU A 179 2.03 -4.93 7.75
N GLU A 180 2.52 -5.54 8.82
CA GLU A 180 2.30 -6.95 9.17
C GLU A 180 0.82 -7.35 9.23
N ASN A 181 -0.04 -6.48 9.76
CA ASN A 181 -1.48 -6.72 9.86
C ASN A 181 -2.30 -5.95 8.80
N ALA A 182 -1.66 -5.43 7.76
CA ALA A 182 -2.36 -4.92 6.59
C ALA A 182 -2.85 -6.07 5.69
N ILE A 183 -3.77 -5.77 4.77
CA ILE A 183 -4.28 -6.70 3.77
C ILE A 183 -4.21 -6.08 2.38
N TYR A 184 -4.01 -6.92 1.35
CA TYR A 184 -4.03 -6.45 -0.03
C TYR A 184 -4.75 -7.49 -0.90
N SER A 185 -5.87 -7.11 -1.53
CA SER A 185 -6.73 -8.04 -2.25
C SER A 185 -7.53 -7.36 -3.36
N VAL A 186 -7.87 -8.13 -4.39
CA VAL A 186 -8.74 -7.68 -5.49
C VAL A 186 -10.20 -7.48 -5.04
N ILE A 187 -10.64 -8.15 -3.99
CA ILE A 187 -12.01 -8.12 -3.47
C ILE A 187 -12.00 -8.28 -1.95
N SER A 188 -13.01 -7.74 -1.27
CA SER A 188 -13.18 -7.99 0.16
C SER A 188 -13.57 -9.46 0.44
N PRO A 189 -13.20 -10.03 1.60
CA PRO A 189 -13.62 -11.38 1.98
C PRO A 189 -15.13 -11.57 1.96
N GLU A 190 -15.89 -10.57 2.42
CA GLU A 190 -17.35 -10.58 2.42
C GLU A 190 -17.91 -10.62 1.00
N GLY A 191 -17.34 -9.82 0.09
CA GLY A 191 -17.72 -9.81 -1.33
C GLY A 191 -17.41 -11.15 -2.02
N CYS A 192 -16.24 -11.71 -1.76
CA CYS A 192 -15.83 -13.01 -2.26
C CYS A 192 -16.79 -14.12 -1.76
N ALA A 193 -17.08 -14.15 -0.47
CA ALA A 193 -17.98 -15.11 0.12
C ALA A 193 -19.42 -15.01 -0.44
N ALA A 194 -19.91 -13.78 -0.63
CA ALA A 194 -21.22 -13.54 -1.23
C ALA A 194 -21.31 -14.05 -2.68
N ILE A 195 -20.25 -13.88 -3.47
CA ILE A 195 -20.21 -14.36 -4.86
C ILE A 195 -20.12 -15.89 -4.92
N LEU A 196 -19.18 -16.48 -4.18
CA LEU A 196 -18.90 -17.91 -4.28
C LEU A 196 -19.93 -18.78 -3.57
N TRP A 197 -20.40 -18.35 -2.40
CA TRP A 197 -21.25 -19.19 -1.54
C TRP A 197 -22.62 -18.58 -1.25
N LYS A 198 -22.95 -17.43 -1.84
CA LYS A 198 -24.21 -16.70 -1.59
C LYS A 198 -24.43 -16.35 -0.10
N ASP A 199 -23.33 -16.24 0.65
CA ASP A 199 -23.35 -16.04 2.09
C ASP A 199 -22.12 -15.23 2.54
N SER A 200 -22.28 -13.94 2.84
CA SER A 200 -21.22 -13.07 3.29
C SER A 200 -20.68 -13.42 4.69
N ALA A 201 -21.43 -14.20 5.49
CA ALA A 201 -20.98 -14.64 6.80
C ALA A 201 -19.78 -15.62 6.73
N LYS A 202 -19.49 -16.18 5.54
CA LYS A 202 -18.32 -17.04 5.29
C LYS A 202 -17.07 -16.24 4.91
N ALA A 203 -16.98 -14.98 5.34
CA ALA A 203 -15.84 -14.10 5.05
C ALA A 203 -14.52 -14.61 5.64
N ASP A 204 -14.55 -15.31 6.76
CA ASP A 204 -13.41 -15.99 7.38
C ASP A 204 -12.77 -17.00 6.41
N ARG A 205 -13.58 -17.90 5.86
CA ARG A 205 -13.15 -18.87 4.86
C ARG A 205 -12.64 -18.20 3.57
N ALA A 206 -13.30 -17.11 3.17
CA ALA A 206 -12.86 -16.36 1.99
C ALA A 206 -11.50 -15.67 2.23
N ALA A 207 -11.26 -15.12 3.42
CA ALA A 207 -10.00 -14.48 3.77
C ALA A 207 -8.81 -15.46 3.67
N GLU A 208 -8.98 -16.70 4.17
CA GLU A 208 -7.97 -17.74 4.03
C GLU A 208 -7.71 -18.11 2.56
N GLY A 209 -8.77 -18.30 1.78
CA GLY A 209 -8.65 -18.69 0.37
C GLY A 209 -8.07 -17.59 -0.53
N LEU A 210 -8.27 -16.32 -0.18
CA LEU A 210 -7.76 -15.17 -0.94
C LEU A 210 -6.25 -14.93 -0.74
N ARG A 211 -5.62 -15.51 0.29
CA ARG A 211 -4.18 -15.35 0.60
C ARG A 211 -3.75 -13.87 0.64
N LEU A 212 -4.57 -13.02 1.30
CA LEU A 212 -4.48 -11.55 1.25
C LEU A 212 -3.55 -10.92 2.31
N THR A 213 -2.93 -11.72 3.19
CA THR A 213 -2.09 -11.22 4.28
C THR A 213 -0.68 -10.88 3.81
N ALA A 214 0.03 -10.07 4.57
CA ALA A 214 1.41 -9.68 4.26
C ALA A 214 2.33 -10.89 4.07
N GLN A 215 2.18 -11.93 4.90
CA GLN A 215 2.98 -13.16 4.80
C GLN A 215 2.74 -13.87 3.46
N HIS A 216 1.47 -14.11 3.10
CA HIS A 216 1.14 -14.76 1.84
C HIS A 216 1.67 -13.98 0.62
N LEU A 217 1.49 -12.66 0.63
CA LEU A 217 1.90 -11.81 -0.49
C LEU A 217 3.42 -11.69 -0.62
N PHE A 218 4.14 -11.81 0.50
CA PHE A 218 5.59 -11.88 0.50
C PHE A 218 6.09 -13.21 -0.07
N GLU A 219 5.49 -14.34 0.32
CA GLU A 219 5.78 -15.67 -0.24
C GLU A 219 5.54 -15.75 -1.75
N GLU A 220 4.46 -15.09 -2.23
CA GLU A 220 4.13 -14.99 -3.67
C GLU A 220 4.99 -13.96 -4.43
N GLY A 221 5.87 -13.22 -3.75
CA GLY A 221 6.71 -12.20 -4.36
C GLY A 221 5.97 -10.95 -4.84
N ILE A 222 4.74 -10.71 -4.35
CA ILE A 222 3.93 -9.54 -4.69
C ILE A 222 4.44 -8.31 -3.94
N ILE A 223 4.84 -8.48 -2.67
CA ILE A 223 5.47 -7.45 -1.86
C ILE A 223 6.94 -7.77 -1.59
N ASP A 224 7.73 -6.73 -1.35
CA ASP A 224 9.19 -6.85 -1.18
C ASP A 224 9.63 -6.89 0.29
N LYS A 225 8.78 -6.41 1.21
CA LYS A 225 9.12 -6.39 2.64
C LYS A 225 7.86 -6.32 3.50
N ILE A 226 7.85 -7.12 4.56
CA ILE A 226 6.90 -7.00 5.66
C ILE A 226 7.52 -6.08 6.71
N ILE A 227 6.75 -5.08 7.16
CA ILE A 227 7.13 -4.17 8.24
C ILE A 227 6.41 -4.62 9.50
N PRO A 228 7.13 -4.91 10.59
CA PRO A 228 6.51 -5.35 11.83
C PRO A 228 5.62 -4.26 12.43
N GLU A 229 4.65 -4.69 13.22
CA GLU A 229 3.80 -3.80 14.00
C GLU A 229 4.09 -3.95 15.50
N PRO A 230 3.74 -2.97 16.34
CA PRO A 230 3.72 -3.12 17.79
C PRO A 230 2.83 -4.28 18.22
N GLU A 231 3.07 -4.81 19.42
CA GLU A 231 2.22 -5.87 19.99
C GLU A 231 0.75 -5.47 19.98
N GLY A 232 -0.10 -6.35 19.44
CA GLY A 232 -1.54 -6.13 19.24
C GLY A 232 -1.90 -5.27 18.02
N GLY A 233 -0.94 -4.68 17.30
CA GLY A 233 -1.18 -3.95 16.05
C GLY A 233 -0.76 -2.48 16.07
N ALA A 234 -0.73 -1.87 14.88
CA ALA A 234 -0.25 -0.50 14.66
C ALA A 234 -1.03 0.57 15.44
N HIS A 235 -2.27 0.29 15.83
CA HIS A 235 -3.13 1.20 16.60
C HIS A 235 -2.72 1.34 18.08
N ASN A 236 -1.90 0.44 18.61
CA ASN A 236 -1.46 0.48 19.99
C ASN A 236 -0.29 1.44 20.23
N ASP A 237 0.57 1.65 19.22
CA ASP A 237 1.71 2.58 19.32
C ASP A 237 2.06 3.15 17.94
N TYR A 238 1.59 4.37 17.68
CA TYR A 238 1.83 5.10 16.43
C TYR A 238 3.31 5.46 16.25
N ASP A 239 3.98 5.81 17.35
CA ASP A 239 5.38 6.23 17.28
C ASP A 239 6.30 5.05 17.03
N GLN A 240 5.99 3.88 17.61
CA GLN A 240 6.73 2.64 17.30
C GLN A 240 6.46 2.20 15.85
N THR A 241 5.21 2.28 15.39
CA THR A 241 4.85 2.00 13.99
C THR A 241 5.61 2.92 13.03
N ALA A 242 5.68 4.22 13.35
CA ALA A 242 6.44 5.18 12.55
C ALA A 242 7.94 4.87 12.56
N ARG A 243 8.54 4.47 13.70
CA ARG A 243 9.96 4.05 13.75
C ARG A 243 10.26 2.85 12.85
N TYR A 244 9.38 1.85 12.83
CA TYR A 244 9.54 0.69 11.94
C TYR A 244 9.42 1.07 10.46
N LEU A 245 8.45 1.95 10.15
CA LEU A 245 8.28 2.51 8.81
C LEU A 245 9.49 3.34 8.38
N ASP A 246 9.97 4.23 9.23
CA ASP A 246 11.14 5.08 8.97
C ASP A 246 12.37 4.26 8.58
N SER A 247 12.69 3.24 9.38
CA SER A 247 13.80 2.33 9.11
C SER A 247 13.63 1.60 7.77
N ALA A 248 12.42 1.09 7.47
CA ALA A 248 12.17 0.37 6.23
C ALA A 248 12.20 1.30 5.01
N LEU A 249 11.62 2.50 5.10
CA LEU A 249 11.61 3.49 4.03
C LEU A 249 13.03 4.01 3.74
N THR A 250 13.85 4.24 4.78
CA THR A 250 15.25 4.66 4.63
C THR A 250 16.06 3.61 3.88
N GLU A 251 15.97 2.35 4.27
CA GLU A 251 16.66 1.23 3.61
C GLU A 251 16.26 1.13 2.13
N ARG A 252 14.96 1.10 1.85
CA ARG A 252 14.46 0.92 0.48
C ARG A 252 14.67 2.13 -0.40
N LEU A 253 14.64 3.33 0.16
CA LEU A 253 14.99 4.55 -0.58
C LEU A 253 16.47 4.56 -0.98
N ALA A 254 17.36 4.21 -0.05
CA ALA A 254 18.80 4.13 -0.33
C ALA A 254 19.09 3.11 -1.45
N GLU A 255 18.45 1.94 -1.43
CA GLU A 255 18.55 0.93 -2.49
C GLU A 255 18.03 1.47 -3.84
N ALA A 256 16.86 2.10 -3.85
CA ALA A 256 16.24 2.62 -5.07
C ALA A 256 17.02 3.79 -5.69
N VAL A 257 17.66 4.64 -4.87
CA VAL A 257 18.49 5.77 -5.33
C VAL A 257 19.85 5.30 -5.83
N SER A 258 20.43 4.23 -5.28
CA SER A 258 21.71 3.68 -5.74
C SER A 258 21.64 3.05 -7.13
N CYS A 259 20.46 2.72 -7.60
CA CYS A 259 20.20 2.11 -8.92
C CYS A 259 20.09 3.19 -10.00
N SER A 260 20.66 2.95 -11.21
CA SER A 260 20.45 3.83 -12.34
C SER A 260 18.96 3.93 -12.72
N GLN A 261 18.59 5.03 -13.39
CA GLN A 261 17.19 5.20 -13.85
C GLN A 261 16.75 4.05 -14.76
N ASP A 262 17.58 3.65 -15.71
CA ASP A 262 17.23 2.63 -16.70
C ASP A 262 17.14 1.23 -16.07
N ASP A 263 18.06 0.91 -15.16
CA ASP A 263 18.01 -0.35 -14.40
C ASP A 263 16.76 -0.40 -13.51
N ARG A 264 16.42 0.70 -12.84
CA ARG A 264 15.22 0.79 -12.00
C ARG A 264 13.95 0.56 -12.82
N LEU A 265 13.80 1.23 -13.97
CA LEU A 265 12.65 1.02 -14.86
C LEU A 265 12.58 -0.41 -15.40
N SER A 266 13.72 -0.98 -15.77
CA SER A 266 13.82 -2.37 -16.24
C SER A 266 13.42 -3.36 -15.14
N ARG A 267 13.91 -3.16 -13.90
CA ARG A 267 13.54 -4.00 -12.74
C ARG A 267 12.04 -3.88 -12.42
N ARG A 268 11.48 -2.65 -12.39
CA ARG A 268 10.03 -2.43 -12.20
C ARG A 268 9.22 -3.16 -13.24
N TYR A 269 9.57 -3.03 -14.52
CA TYR A 269 8.89 -3.73 -15.61
C TYR A 269 8.99 -5.25 -15.44
N SER A 270 10.19 -5.78 -15.20
CA SER A 270 10.41 -7.20 -15.01
C SER A 270 9.62 -7.77 -13.84
N LYS A 271 9.59 -7.06 -12.70
CA LYS A 271 8.79 -7.42 -11.52
C LYS A 271 7.31 -7.56 -11.88
N LEU A 272 6.72 -6.54 -12.51
CA LEU A 272 5.30 -6.56 -12.90
C LEU A 272 4.98 -7.66 -13.92
N ARG A 273 5.91 -7.99 -14.81
CA ARG A 273 5.77 -9.07 -15.81
C ARG A 273 5.87 -10.48 -15.18
N HIS A 274 6.46 -10.60 -14.01
CA HIS A 274 6.55 -11.87 -13.30
C HIS A 274 5.29 -12.24 -12.51
N PHE A 275 4.43 -11.29 -12.22
CA PHE A 275 3.18 -11.57 -11.53
C PHE A 275 2.28 -12.51 -12.34
N GLY A 276 1.63 -13.45 -11.64
CA GLY A 276 0.70 -14.40 -12.27
C GLY A 276 1.35 -15.49 -13.11
N ARG A 277 2.64 -15.78 -12.96
CA ARG A 277 3.24 -16.98 -13.53
C ARG A 277 2.66 -18.21 -12.84
N TRP A 278 2.06 -19.09 -13.63
CA TRP A 278 1.61 -20.38 -13.16
C TRP A 278 2.43 -21.48 -13.85
N GLY A 279 2.70 -22.56 -13.15
CA GLY A 279 3.35 -23.74 -13.66
C GLY A 279 2.48 -24.97 -13.43
N SER A 280 2.52 -25.96 -14.31
CA SER A 280 1.90 -27.25 -14.00
C SER A 280 2.66 -27.89 -12.83
N ALA A 281 1.95 -28.27 -11.77
CA ALA A 281 2.49 -28.99 -10.62
C ALA A 281 2.89 -30.46 -10.94
N HIS A 282 3.23 -30.77 -12.19
CA HIS A 282 3.59 -32.12 -12.63
C HIS A 282 4.91 -32.10 -13.37
N SER A 283 6.01 -32.33 -12.67
CA SER A 283 7.16 -33.10 -13.13
C SER A 283 8.24 -33.27 -12.05
N GLU A 284 7.90 -33.89 -10.93
CA GLU A 284 8.90 -34.57 -10.10
C GLU A 284 8.32 -35.90 -9.61
N THR A 285 8.14 -36.83 -10.54
CA THR A 285 8.19 -38.27 -10.24
C THR A 285 8.76 -38.96 -11.45
N SER A 286 9.94 -39.50 -11.27
CA SER A 286 10.62 -40.51 -12.06
C SER A 286 12.02 -40.10 -12.50
N SER A 287 13.01 -40.41 -11.75
CA SER A 287 13.91 -41.55 -11.95
C SER A 287 14.89 -41.67 -10.82
#